data_689264cfca9e2357d7de14b85e56e761
#
_entry.id   689264cfca9e2357d7de14b85e56e761
#
_cell.length_a   1.000
_cell.length_b   1.000
_cell.length_c   1.000
_cell.angle_alpha   90.00
_cell.angle_beta   90.00
_cell.angle_gamma   90.00
#
_symmetry.space_group_name_H-M   'P 1'
#
loop_
_entity.id
_entity.type
_entity.pdbx_description
1 polymer ?
#
loop_
_entity_poly.entity_id
_entity_poly.type
_entity_poly.pdbx_seq_one_letter_code
_entity_poly.pdbx_strand_id
1 'polypeptide(L)'
;SGFVTNDKNIDMPNSNTIWQVVGNNILTDKSPIEIIWKNKQGIIFEKKISLDSNFLFSINQKIINPTDKKYDFYSYGQIIRNKIPEGLSNFYILHEGPIATLDDELIEKDYDDIQDQKFSKTAQKGWLGVGDKYFIASLIPPKNKEFKTTFDYKNKFRANFINSEPLELNQDGFIEDSLK
;
A
#
# COMPACT_ATOMS: atom_id res chain seq x y z
N SER A 1 1.47 -1.97 2.91
CA SER A 1 0.40 -2.57 2.09
C SER A 1 -0.29 -3.69 2.87
N GLY A 2 -1.51 -3.99 2.48
CA GLY A 2 -2.31 -5.04 3.11
C GLY A 2 -3.74 -5.05 2.61
N PHE A 3 -4.56 -5.68 3.42
CA PHE A 3 -6.00 -5.68 3.25
C PHE A 3 -6.67 -5.07 4.47
N VAL A 4 -7.84 -4.47 4.26
CA VAL A 4 -8.74 -4.01 5.30
C VAL A 4 -10.15 -4.55 5.02
N THR A 5 -10.99 -4.59 6.05
CA THR A 5 -12.38 -4.99 5.94
C THR A 5 -13.25 -4.07 6.78
N ASN A 6 -14.52 -3.95 6.40
CA ASN A 6 -15.55 -3.24 7.19
C ASN A 6 -16.09 -4.10 8.34
N ASP A 7 -15.86 -5.42 8.31
CA ASP A 7 -16.29 -6.32 9.41
C ASP A 7 -15.31 -6.20 10.60
N LYS A 8 -15.80 -5.56 11.66
CA LYS A 8 -15.02 -5.33 12.88
C LYS A 8 -14.74 -6.60 13.71
N ASN A 9 -15.40 -7.72 13.38
CA ASN A 9 -15.20 -8.98 14.09
C ASN A 9 -14.01 -9.77 13.52
N ILE A 10 -13.49 -9.39 12.38
CA ILE A 10 -12.33 -10.05 11.78
C ILE A 10 -11.05 -9.49 12.41
N ASP A 11 -10.24 -10.39 12.96
CA ASP A 11 -8.90 -10.05 13.44
C ASP A 11 -7.98 -9.78 12.26
N MET A 12 -7.52 -8.54 12.13
CA MET A 12 -6.69 -8.06 11.01
C MET A 12 -5.25 -7.83 11.44
N PRO A 13 -4.28 -8.05 10.52
CA PRO A 13 -2.88 -7.73 10.83
C PRO A 13 -2.71 -6.25 11.17
N ASN A 14 -1.90 -5.98 12.18
CA ASN A 14 -1.60 -4.62 12.64
C ASN A 14 -0.09 -4.46 12.93
N SER A 15 0.32 -3.32 13.49
CA SER A 15 1.72 -3.02 13.79
C SER A 15 2.39 -3.99 14.77
N ASN A 16 1.60 -4.73 15.56
CA ASN A 16 2.10 -5.68 16.57
C ASN A 16 2.00 -7.14 16.09
N THR A 17 1.53 -7.36 14.86
CA THR A 17 1.40 -8.70 14.30
C THR A 17 2.77 -9.30 14.04
N ILE A 18 3.02 -10.47 14.61
CA ILE A 18 4.23 -11.26 14.37
C ILE A 18 3.96 -12.18 13.17
N TRP A 19 4.64 -11.90 12.08
CA TRP A 19 4.60 -12.70 10.86
C TRP A 19 5.63 -13.81 10.93
N GLN A 20 5.26 -14.99 10.45
CA GLN A 20 6.18 -16.10 10.26
C GLN A 20 6.83 -16.00 8.89
N VAL A 21 8.15 -16.05 8.82
CA VAL A 21 8.90 -16.16 7.57
C VAL A 21 8.86 -17.59 7.08
N VAL A 22 8.56 -17.79 5.79
CA VAL A 22 8.53 -19.09 5.13
C VAL A 22 9.77 -19.21 4.24
N GLY A 23 10.63 -20.18 4.55
CA GLY A 23 11.85 -20.43 3.78
C GLY A 23 12.94 -19.37 4.01
N ASN A 24 13.36 -18.68 2.93
CA ASN A 24 14.45 -17.72 2.98
C ASN A 24 14.04 -16.42 3.68
N ASN A 25 14.94 -15.85 4.47
CA ASN A 25 14.74 -14.60 5.23
C ASN A 25 15.60 -13.42 4.73
N ILE A 26 16.27 -13.60 3.60
CA ILE A 26 17.11 -12.55 2.99
C ILE A 26 16.55 -12.22 1.60
N LEU A 27 16.10 -10.96 1.44
CA LEU A 27 15.63 -10.46 0.16
C LEU A 27 16.80 -10.09 -0.74
N THR A 28 16.82 -10.63 -1.95
CA THR A 28 17.72 -10.26 -3.04
C THR A 28 16.95 -10.20 -4.35
N ASP A 29 17.60 -9.77 -5.43
CA ASP A 29 17.04 -9.78 -6.78
C ASP A 29 16.72 -11.20 -7.31
N LYS A 30 17.26 -12.23 -6.66
CA LYS A 30 17.06 -13.65 -7.02
C LYS A 30 16.27 -14.44 -5.98
N SER A 31 16.01 -13.85 -4.83
CA SER A 31 15.44 -14.55 -3.68
C SER A 31 14.35 -13.70 -3.01
N PRO A 32 13.08 -13.97 -3.25
CA PRO A 32 11.98 -13.29 -2.58
C PRO A 32 11.90 -13.70 -1.10
N ILE A 33 11.22 -12.87 -0.31
CA ILE A 33 10.79 -13.21 1.06
C ILE A 33 9.31 -13.54 1.04
N GLU A 34 8.92 -14.60 1.71
CA GLU A 34 7.53 -14.97 1.94
C GLU A 34 7.22 -14.93 3.43
N ILE A 35 6.12 -14.28 3.80
CA ILE A 35 5.65 -14.19 5.17
C ILE A 35 4.19 -14.57 5.25
N ILE A 36 3.82 -15.24 6.33
CA ILE A 36 2.47 -15.75 6.57
C ILE A 36 2.01 -15.41 7.98
N TRP A 37 0.73 -15.12 8.11
CA TRP A 37 0.06 -14.96 9.39
C TRP A 37 -1.35 -15.54 9.33
N LYS A 38 -1.75 -16.27 10.38
CA LYS A 38 -3.09 -16.83 10.53
C LYS A 38 -3.80 -16.11 11.67
N ASN A 39 -5.00 -15.59 11.40
CA ASN A 39 -5.80 -14.93 12.40
C ASN A 39 -6.60 -15.92 13.29
N LYS A 40 -7.32 -15.38 14.28
CA LYS A 40 -8.13 -16.19 15.21
C LYS A 40 -9.30 -16.91 14.54
N GLN A 41 -9.80 -16.39 13.42
CA GLN A 41 -10.88 -17.00 12.64
C GLN A 41 -10.37 -18.14 11.72
N GLY A 42 -9.07 -18.31 11.60
CA GLY A 42 -8.47 -19.29 10.72
C GLY A 42 -8.09 -18.78 9.35
N ILE A 43 -8.41 -17.49 9.02
CA ILE A 43 -8.06 -16.86 7.76
C ILE A 43 -6.54 -16.66 7.71
N ILE A 44 -5.95 -16.96 6.56
CA ILE A 44 -4.50 -16.95 6.36
C ILE A 44 -4.16 -15.77 5.45
N PHE A 45 -3.20 -14.95 5.88
CA PHE A 45 -2.65 -13.82 5.14
C PHE A 45 -1.22 -14.15 4.74
N GLU A 46 -0.94 -14.03 3.46
CA GLU A 46 0.38 -14.29 2.89
C GLU A 46 0.87 -13.05 2.15
N LYS A 47 2.18 -12.79 2.23
CA LYS A 47 2.85 -11.79 1.42
C LYS A 47 4.13 -12.36 0.86
N LYS A 48 4.31 -12.17 -0.45
CA LYS A 48 5.56 -12.42 -1.16
C LYS A 48 6.13 -11.10 -1.63
N ILE A 49 7.32 -10.79 -1.15
CA ILE A 49 8.06 -9.57 -1.48
C ILE A 49 9.21 -9.96 -2.38
N SER A 50 9.23 -9.42 -3.59
CA SER A 50 10.30 -9.63 -4.57
C SER A 50 10.94 -8.29 -4.91
N LEU A 51 12.22 -8.34 -5.27
CA LEU A 51 13.01 -7.19 -5.72
C LEU A 51 13.60 -7.56 -7.09
N ASP A 52 13.58 -6.64 -8.05
CA ASP A 52 14.29 -6.85 -9.31
C ASP A 52 15.67 -6.15 -9.30
N SER A 53 16.44 -6.35 -10.37
CA SER A 53 17.77 -5.76 -10.53
C SER A 53 17.77 -4.22 -10.63
N ASN A 54 16.61 -3.60 -10.84
CA ASN A 54 16.41 -2.15 -10.88
C ASN A 54 15.85 -1.59 -9.57
N PHE A 55 15.87 -2.39 -8.51
CA PHE A 55 15.32 -2.05 -7.18
C PHE A 55 13.81 -1.79 -7.16
N LEU A 56 13.06 -2.33 -8.11
CA LEU A 56 11.61 -2.31 -8.07
C LEU A 56 11.10 -3.45 -7.19
N PHE A 57 10.37 -3.09 -6.13
CA PHE A 57 9.71 -4.05 -5.25
C PHE A 57 8.37 -4.46 -5.87
N SER A 58 8.09 -5.76 -5.88
CA SER A 58 6.77 -6.31 -6.17
C SER A 58 6.25 -7.00 -4.91
N ILE A 59 5.05 -6.62 -4.49
CA ILE A 59 4.41 -7.18 -3.29
C ILE A 59 3.15 -7.91 -3.74
N ASN A 60 3.22 -9.23 -3.78
CA ASN A 60 2.06 -10.09 -3.96
C ASN A 60 1.48 -10.41 -2.59
N GLN A 61 0.21 -10.16 -2.41
CA GLN A 61 -0.49 -10.42 -1.15
C GLN A 61 -1.70 -11.29 -1.41
N LYS A 62 -1.91 -12.28 -0.55
CA LYS A 62 -2.97 -13.27 -0.69
C LYS A 62 -3.68 -13.47 0.63
N ILE A 63 -5.00 -13.66 0.56
CA ILE A 63 -5.80 -14.11 1.69
C ILE A 63 -6.45 -15.42 1.32
N ILE A 64 -6.32 -16.42 2.19
CA ILE A 64 -6.94 -17.73 2.04
C ILE A 64 -7.98 -17.89 3.14
N ASN A 65 -9.17 -18.31 2.74
CA ASN A 65 -10.31 -18.52 3.63
C ASN A 65 -10.65 -20.01 3.74
N PRO A 66 -10.18 -20.71 4.75
CA PRO A 66 -10.56 -22.11 4.98
C PRO A 66 -11.85 -22.24 5.82
N THR A 67 -12.66 -21.18 5.92
CA THR A 67 -13.90 -21.17 6.70
C THR A 67 -15.13 -21.28 5.81
N ASP A 68 -16.27 -21.56 6.41
CA ASP A 68 -17.58 -21.68 5.77
C ASP A 68 -18.27 -20.33 5.49
N LYS A 69 -17.61 -19.20 5.77
CA LYS A 69 -18.16 -17.84 5.64
C LYS A 69 -17.56 -17.12 4.44
N LYS A 70 -18.29 -16.13 3.95
CA LYS A 70 -17.80 -15.17 2.97
C LYS A 70 -17.35 -13.89 3.66
N TYR A 71 -16.35 -13.21 3.07
CA TYR A 71 -15.80 -11.96 3.58
C TYR A 71 -15.48 -11.01 2.44
N ASP A 72 -15.52 -9.70 2.75
CA ASP A 72 -15.14 -8.64 1.83
C ASP A 72 -13.89 -7.93 2.34
N PHE A 73 -12.90 -7.79 1.46
CA PHE A 73 -11.65 -7.12 1.76
C PHE A 73 -11.34 -6.04 0.72
N TYR A 74 -10.66 -4.98 1.15
CA TYR A 74 -10.14 -3.94 0.30
C TYR A 74 -8.61 -3.96 0.36
N SER A 75 -7.96 -4.03 -0.80
CA SER A 75 -6.51 -3.91 -0.89
C SER A 75 -6.10 -2.45 -0.71
N TYR A 76 -5.00 -2.22 -0.01
CA TYR A 76 -4.42 -0.89 0.18
C TYR A 76 -2.90 -0.89 0.15
N GLY A 77 -2.34 0.26 -0.21
CA GLY A 77 -0.93 0.57 -0.02
C GLY A 77 -0.75 1.91 0.66
N GLN A 78 0.35 2.07 1.38
CA GLN A 78 0.65 3.28 2.13
C GLN A 78 2.15 3.54 2.20
N ILE A 79 2.53 4.81 1.95
CA ILE A 79 3.83 5.36 2.29
C ILE A 79 3.63 6.32 3.46
N ILE A 80 4.48 6.21 4.48
CA ILE A 80 4.45 7.06 5.66
C ILE A 80 5.77 7.81 5.76
N ARG A 81 5.69 9.14 5.88
CA ARG A 81 6.83 9.99 6.19
C ARG A 81 6.63 10.65 7.56
N ASN A 82 7.60 10.46 8.43
CA ASN A 82 7.47 10.89 9.83
C ASN A 82 7.65 12.39 10.02
N LYS A 83 8.48 13.04 9.18
CA LYS A 83 8.83 14.47 9.29
C LYS A 83 8.98 15.09 7.90
N ILE A 84 8.79 16.40 7.83
CA ILE A 84 9.24 17.20 6.70
C ILE A 84 10.75 17.08 6.58
N PRO A 85 11.34 16.92 5.37
CA PRO A 85 12.78 16.90 5.18
C PRO A 85 13.43 18.17 5.71
N GLU A 86 14.57 18.03 6.38
CA GLU A 86 15.37 19.19 6.77
C GLU A 86 16.01 19.79 5.50
N GLY A 87 15.89 21.11 5.32
CA GLY A 87 16.46 21.81 4.18
C GLY A 87 15.68 21.66 2.88
N LEU A 88 14.32 21.68 2.98
CA LEU A 88 13.48 21.87 1.79
C LEU A 88 14.07 23.00 0.94
N SER A 89 14.45 22.68 -0.28
CA SER A 89 14.92 23.71 -1.20
C SER A 89 13.68 24.37 -1.79
N ASN A 90 13.40 25.60 -1.40
CA ASN A 90 12.40 26.46 -2.08
C ASN A 90 12.85 26.81 -3.53
N PHE A 91 13.62 25.94 -4.17
CA PHE A 91 13.97 26.09 -5.57
C PHE A 91 12.81 25.59 -6.43
N TYR A 92 12.28 26.45 -7.25
CA TYR A 92 11.17 26.23 -8.20
C TYR A 92 11.35 25.05 -9.18
N ILE A 93 12.44 24.30 -9.12
CA ILE A 93 12.81 23.29 -10.11
C ILE A 93 12.53 21.85 -9.65
N LEU A 94 12.34 21.62 -8.35
CA LEU A 94 12.15 20.28 -7.79
C LEU A 94 10.95 20.28 -6.86
N HIS A 95 9.98 19.40 -7.15
CA HIS A 95 8.89 19.13 -6.24
C HIS A 95 9.36 18.22 -5.10
N GLU A 96 9.13 18.65 -3.87
CA GLU A 96 9.37 17.88 -2.65
C GLU A 96 8.05 17.77 -1.89
N GLY A 97 7.47 16.58 -1.88
CA GLY A 97 6.16 16.36 -1.25
C GLY A 97 5.39 15.18 -1.82
N PRO A 98 4.12 15.05 -1.42
CA PRO A 98 3.19 14.09 -2.03
C PRO A 98 2.99 14.38 -3.51
N ILE A 99 3.10 13.33 -4.33
CA ILE A 99 2.99 13.40 -5.79
C ILE A 99 2.24 12.20 -6.32
N ALA A 100 1.48 12.37 -7.39
CA ALA A 100 0.81 11.28 -8.09
C ALA A 100 0.62 11.61 -9.57
N THR A 101 0.48 10.56 -10.39
CA THR A 101 -0.18 10.68 -11.69
C THR A 101 -1.43 9.80 -11.64
N LEU A 102 -2.59 10.41 -11.80
CA LEU A 102 -3.90 9.77 -11.70
C LEU A 102 -4.71 10.04 -12.96
N ASP A 103 -5.03 9.00 -13.74
CA ASP A 103 -5.74 9.11 -15.03
C ASP A 103 -5.10 10.14 -15.98
N ASP A 104 -3.76 10.08 -16.08
CA ASP A 104 -2.91 10.97 -16.88
C ASP A 104 -2.79 12.42 -16.35
N GLU A 105 -3.38 12.75 -15.22
CA GLU A 105 -3.23 14.04 -14.57
C GLU A 105 -2.12 13.99 -13.51
N LEU A 106 -1.15 14.91 -13.62
CA LEU A 106 -0.11 15.11 -12.61
C LEU A 106 -0.70 15.89 -11.42
N ILE A 107 -0.46 15.39 -10.22
CA ILE A 107 -0.88 15.98 -8.95
C ILE A 107 0.36 16.16 -8.09
N GLU A 108 0.65 17.40 -7.77
CA GLU A 108 1.73 17.81 -6.86
C GLU A 108 1.12 18.55 -5.68
N LYS A 109 1.52 18.20 -4.46
CA LYS A 109 1.07 18.81 -3.23
C LYS A 109 2.24 19.09 -2.30
N ASP A 110 2.33 20.30 -1.82
CA ASP A 110 3.32 20.65 -0.80
C ASP A 110 2.95 20.05 0.56
N TYR A 111 3.94 19.90 1.43
CA TYR A 111 3.70 19.40 2.78
C TYR A 111 2.74 20.28 3.58
N ASP A 112 2.82 21.60 3.41
CA ASP A 112 1.95 22.57 4.11
C ASP A 112 0.51 22.44 3.62
N ASP A 113 0.28 22.30 2.30
CA ASP A 113 -1.04 22.08 1.74
C ASP A 113 -1.73 20.87 2.38
N ILE A 114 -0.98 19.78 2.58
CA ILE A 114 -1.51 18.52 3.14
C ILE A 114 -1.71 18.60 4.66
N GLN A 115 -0.97 19.45 5.35
CA GLN A 115 -1.24 19.75 6.76
C GLN A 115 -2.57 20.48 6.93
N ASP A 116 -2.86 21.41 6.04
CA ASP A 116 -4.06 22.24 6.09
C ASP A 116 -5.28 21.50 5.55
N GLN A 117 -5.13 20.80 4.44
CA GLN A 117 -6.24 20.13 3.78
C GLN A 117 -5.86 18.77 3.18
N LYS A 118 -6.59 17.74 3.60
CA LYS A 118 -6.51 16.42 3.01
C LYS A 118 -6.85 16.45 1.51
N PHE A 119 -6.00 15.88 0.68
CA PHE A 119 -6.30 15.60 -0.73
C PHE A 119 -6.91 14.21 -0.89
N SER A 120 -7.88 14.07 -1.81
CA SER A 120 -8.44 12.76 -2.18
C SER A 120 -8.97 12.78 -3.61
N LYS A 121 -8.62 11.75 -4.39
CA LYS A 121 -9.11 11.54 -5.76
C LYS A 121 -9.23 10.06 -6.07
N THR A 122 -10.30 9.67 -6.78
CA THR A 122 -10.49 8.34 -7.33
C THR A 122 -9.92 8.27 -8.73
N ALA A 123 -9.29 7.16 -9.11
CA ALA A 123 -8.67 6.93 -10.41
C ALA A 123 -8.74 5.46 -10.84
N GLN A 124 -8.65 5.22 -12.16
CA GLN A 124 -8.61 3.89 -12.76
C GLN A 124 -7.17 3.41 -13.01
N LYS A 125 -6.25 4.34 -13.14
CA LYS A 125 -4.83 4.05 -13.40
C LYS A 125 -3.94 5.13 -12.80
N GLY A 126 -2.68 4.77 -12.55
CA GLY A 126 -1.69 5.73 -12.09
C GLY A 126 -0.79 5.19 -11.01
N TRP A 127 -0.09 6.08 -10.38
CA TRP A 127 0.79 5.85 -9.25
C TRP A 127 0.72 7.03 -8.30
N LEU A 128 1.15 6.83 -7.05
CA LEU A 128 1.23 7.86 -6.03
C LEU A 128 2.48 7.67 -5.17
N GLY A 129 2.96 8.72 -4.57
CA GLY A 129 4.18 8.63 -3.79
C GLY A 129 4.50 9.88 -3.00
N VAL A 130 5.74 9.91 -2.53
CA VAL A 130 6.34 11.05 -1.86
C VAL A 130 7.72 11.28 -2.46
N GLY A 131 7.93 12.46 -3.02
CA GLY A 131 9.21 12.93 -3.54
C GLY A 131 10.05 13.62 -2.49
N ASP A 132 11.36 13.52 -2.66
CA ASP A 132 12.36 14.25 -1.90
C ASP A 132 13.45 14.70 -2.87
N LYS A 133 14.36 15.56 -2.44
CA LYS A 133 15.46 16.08 -3.25
C LYS A 133 16.27 15.01 -4.00
N TYR A 134 16.42 13.83 -3.42
CA TYR A 134 17.33 12.79 -3.92
C TYR A 134 16.64 11.49 -4.32
N PHE A 135 15.38 11.27 -3.95
CA PHE A 135 14.66 10.04 -4.26
C PHE A 135 13.16 10.25 -4.26
N ILE A 136 12.47 9.32 -4.87
CA ILE A 136 11.03 9.18 -4.79
C ILE A 136 10.70 7.78 -4.28
N ALA A 137 9.78 7.69 -3.33
CA ALA A 137 9.12 6.45 -2.98
C ALA A 137 7.71 6.46 -3.55
N SER A 138 7.37 5.48 -4.36
CA SER A 138 6.08 5.42 -5.04
C SER A 138 5.38 4.08 -4.82
N LEU A 139 4.06 4.09 -4.98
CA LEU A 139 3.18 2.94 -5.01
C LEU A 139 2.49 2.91 -6.36
N ILE A 140 2.48 1.75 -6.98
CA ILE A 140 1.70 1.48 -8.18
C ILE A 140 0.58 0.52 -7.76
N PRO A 141 -0.69 0.99 -7.69
CA PRO A 141 -1.83 0.17 -7.36
C PRO A 141 -2.03 -0.98 -8.36
N PRO A 142 -2.81 -2.01 -7.99
CA PRO A 142 -3.16 -3.10 -8.88
C PRO A 142 -3.82 -2.59 -10.16
N LYS A 143 -3.45 -3.18 -11.30
CA LYS A 143 -4.03 -2.82 -12.60
C LYS A 143 -5.50 -3.21 -12.70
N ASN A 144 -6.24 -2.45 -13.51
CA ASN A 144 -7.65 -2.70 -13.85
C ASN A 144 -8.60 -2.71 -12.62
N LYS A 145 -8.26 -1.96 -11.60
CA LYS A 145 -9.10 -1.74 -10.43
C LYS A 145 -9.16 -0.26 -10.12
N GLU A 146 -10.36 0.24 -9.91
CA GLU A 146 -10.54 1.59 -9.40
C GLU A 146 -10.00 1.70 -7.97
N PHE A 147 -9.30 2.77 -7.69
CA PHE A 147 -8.76 3.04 -6.37
C PHE A 147 -8.91 4.50 -5.99
N LYS A 148 -9.04 4.73 -4.70
CA LYS A 148 -9.05 6.06 -4.11
C LYS A 148 -7.69 6.38 -3.54
N THR A 149 -7.03 7.40 -4.09
CA THR A 149 -5.80 7.99 -3.57
C THR A 149 -6.13 9.02 -2.49
N THR A 150 -5.28 9.08 -1.48
CA THR A 150 -5.37 10.07 -0.41
C THR A 150 -3.98 10.52 0.01
N PHE A 151 -3.79 11.85 0.10
CA PHE A 151 -2.69 12.46 0.82
C PHE A 151 -3.25 13.11 2.08
N ASP A 152 -2.72 12.76 3.24
CA ASP A 152 -3.18 13.32 4.50
C ASP A 152 -2.05 13.44 5.54
N TYR A 153 -2.31 14.29 6.55
CA TYR A 153 -1.45 14.48 7.71
C TYR A 153 -2.22 14.20 9.00
N LYS A 154 -1.70 13.25 9.79
CA LYS A 154 -2.11 13.02 11.18
C LYS A 154 -0.86 12.69 11.98
N ASN A 155 -0.16 13.71 12.44
CA ASN A 155 1.17 13.59 13.06
C ASN A 155 2.27 12.99 12.15
N LYS A 156 1.91 12.47 10.98
CA LYS A 156 2.77 11.92 9.93
C LYS A 156 2.12 12.15 8.58
N PHE A 157 2.92 12.41 7.56
CA PHE A 157 2.44 12.47 6.18
C PHE A 157 2.20 11.07 5.65
N ARG A 158 1.10 10.90 4.94
CA ARG A 158 0.72 9.64 4.33
C ARG A 158 0.28 9.83 2.90
N ALA A 159 0.83 9.02 2.03
CA ALA A 159 0.33 8.80 0.68
C ALA A 159 -0.26 7.38 0.62
N ASN A 160 -1.56 7.27 0.38
CA ASN A 160 -2.28 6.00 0.43
C ASN A 160 -3.10 5.78 -0.83
N PHE A 161 -3.31 4.53 -1.18
CA PHE A 161 -4.47 4.11 -1.98
C PHE A 161 -5.25 3.02 -1.26
N ILE A 162 -6.52 2.91 -1.62
CA ILE A 162 -7.41 1.80 -1.27
C ILE A 162 -8.30 1.49 -2.48
N ASN A 163 -8.51 0.22 -2.78
CA ASN A 163 -9.45 -0.17 -3.83
C ASN A 163 -10.86 0.35 -3.52
N SER A 164 -11.56 0.88 -4.53
CA SER A 164 -12.93 1.40 -4.39
C SER A 164 -13.93 0.28 -4.13
N GLU A 165 -13.73 -0.87 -4.79
CA GLU A 165 -14.61 -2.02 -4.68
C GLU A 165 -13.97 -3.12 -3.82
N PRO A 166 -14.80 -3.87 -3.05
CA PRO A 166 -14.32 -4.99 -2.28
C PRO A 166 -13.88 -6.15 -3.17
N LEU A 167 -12.95 -6.93 -2.65
CA LEU A 167 -12.57 -8.25 -3.15
C LEU A 167 -13.36 -9.28 -2.36
N GLU A 168 -14.26 -9.99 -3.01
CA GLU A 168 -15.06 -11.03 -2.38
C GLU A 168 -14.22 -12.28 -2.14
N LEU A 169 -14.08 -12.66 -0.88
CA LEU A 169 -13.41 -13.89 -0.45
C LEU A 169 -14.45 -14.95 -0.12
N ASN A 170 -14.65 -15.85 -1.06
CA ASN A 170 -15.61 -16.94 -0.89
C ASN A 170 -15.11 -17.99 0.12
N GLN A 171 -16.05 -18.81 0.60
CA GLN A 171 -15.77 -20.04 1.34
C GLN A 171 -14.76 -20.91 0.61
N ASP A 172 -13.78 -21.49 1.33
CA ASP A 172 -12.72 -22.35 0.80
C ASP A 172 -11.95 -21.73 -0.37
N GLY A 173 -12.05 -20.39 -0.52
CA GLY A 173 -11.45 -19.62 -1.61
C GLY A 173 -10.22 -18.83 -1.21
N PHE A 174 -9.69 -18.12 -2.17
CA PHE A 174 -8.63 -17.14 -1.95
C PHE A 174 -8.83 -15.90 -2.84
N ILE A 175 -8.25 -14.80 -2.39
CA ILE A 175 -8.05 -13.59 -3.20
C ILE A 175 -6.57 -13.27 -3.24
N GLU A 176 -6.12 -12.73 -4.36
CA GLU A 176 -4.73 -12.31 -4.55
C GLU A 176 -4.70 -10.94 -5.19
N ASP A 177 -3.75 -10.13 -4.77
CA ASP A 177 -3.53 -8.80 -5.29
C ASP A 177 -2.04 -8.46 -5.34
N SER A 178 -1.64 -7.60 -6.27
CA SER A 178 -0.24 -7.26 -6.50
C SER A 178 -0.08 -5.76 -6.67
N LEU A 179 0.90 -5.20 -5.98
CA LEU A 179 1.30 -3.79 -6.12
C LEU A 179 2.83 -3.69 -6.28
N LYS A 180 3.26 -2.56 -6.78
CA LYS A 180 4.68 -2.21 -6.93
C LYS A 180 4.98 -0.89 -6.26
#